data_1e4d940bb9296b59f7dad9684234f9a9
#
_entry.id   1e4d940bb9296b59f7dad9684234f9a9
#
_cell.length_a   1.000
_cell.length_b   1.000
_cell.length_c   1.000
_cell.angle_alpha   90.00
_cell.angle_beta   90.00
_cell.angle_gamma   90.00
#
_symmetry.space_group_name_H-M   'P 1'
#
loop_
_entity.id
_entity.type
_entity.pdbx_description
1 polymer ?
#
loop_
_entity_poly.entity_id
_entity_poly.type
_entity_poly.pdbx_seq_one_letter_code
_entity_poly.pdbx_strand_id
1 'polypeptide(L)'
;VYFLPFACQPAVHNPIEKYARKDAFCFAGAYYVRYPERTRDLESFVRELPAYRPLEIYDRNYGKNDPNYQFPVEYQPHIVGTLPFTEIDKAYKGYRYAINLNSIKQSQTMFARRVYELLGSNTLTISNYSRGVRLMFGDLVVTSDSGNEIRRRLEQLEVDSTVDRLRVAG
;
A
#
# COMPACT_ATOMS: atom_id res chain seq x y z
N VAL A 1 2.40 16.23 26.76
CA VAL A 1 2.40 15.02 25.93
C VAL A 1 3.09 15.35 24.61
N TYR A 2 4.09 14.59 24.24
CA TYR A 2 4.83 14.78 22.98
C TYR A 2 4.39 13.70 21.98
N PHE A 3 4.26 14.09 20.70
CA PHE A 3 4.02 13.14 19.62
C PHE A 3 5.34 12.47 19.24
N LEU A 4 5.36 11.13 19.28
CA LEU A 4 6.45 10.32 18.79
C LEU A 4 5.94 9.53 17.57
N PRO A 5 6.32 9.88 16.34
CA PRO A 5 5.89 9.18 15.15
C PRO A 5 6.49 7.77 15.05
N PHE A 6 5.86 6.90 14.29
CA PHE A 6 6.50 5.67 13.85
C PHE A 6 7.72 5.99 12.97
N ALA A 7 8.60 5.01 12.82
CA ALA A 7 9.73 5.08 11.91
C ALA A 7 9.87 3.75 11.16
N CYS A 8 10.59 3.76 10.05
CA CYS A 8 11.04 2.55 9.39
C CYS A 8 12.32 2.02 10.04
N GLN A 9 12.65 0.75 9.78
CA GLN A 9 13.91 0.11 10.19
C GLN A 9 14.92 0.27 9.03
N PRO A 10 15.96 1.12 9.14
CA PRO A 10 16.84 1.43 8.01
C PRO A 10 17.61 0.22 7.46
N ALA A 11 17.88 -0.77 8.29
CA ALA A 11 18.55 -2.00 7.84
C ALA A 11 17.71 -2.84 6.87
N VAL A 12 16.36 -2.67 6.90
CA VAL A 12 15.40 -3.41 6.08
C VAL A 12 14.73 -2.49 5.06
N HIS A 13 14.21 -1.36 5.55
CA HIS A 13 13.47 -0.38 4.77
C HIS A 13 14.43 0.73 4.33
N ASN A 14 15.09 0.52 3.22
CA ASN A 14 16.06 1.44 2.61
C ASN A 14 15.92 1.39 1.08
N PRO A 15 16.46 2.37 0.35
CA PRO A 15 16.30 2.46 -1.11
C PRO A 15 17.15 1.46 -1.89
N ILE A 16 17.90 0.57 -1.22
CA ILE A 16 18.76 -0.42 -1.89
C ILE A 16 17.89 -1.38 -2.70
N GLU A 17 18.12 -1.41 -4.00
CA GLU A 17 17.40 -2.29 -4.94
C GLU A 17 17.90 -3.73 -4.76
N LYS A 18 17.12 -4.54 -4.06
CA LYS A 18 17.41 -5.96 -3.79
C LYS A 18 16.72 -6.89 -4.80
N TYR A 19 15.65 -6.41 -5.41
CA TYR A 19 14.82 -7.17 -6.34
C TYR A 19 14.55 -6.37 -7.61
N ALA A 20 14.45 -7.06 -8.75
CA ALA A 20 13.88 -6.47 -9.95
C ALA A 20 12.40 -6.11 -9.69
N ARG A 21 12.05 -4.83 -9.85
CA ARG A 21 10.69 -4.34 -9.56
C ARG A 21 9.72 -4.78 -10.64
N LYS A 22 8.66 -5.45 -10.24
CA LYS A 22 7.51 -5.71 -11.12
C LYS A 22 6.76 -4.40 -11.38
N ASP A 23 6.36 -4.17 -12.61
CA ASP A 23 5.44 -3.07 -12.96
C ASP A 23 3.99 -3.46 -12.58
N ALA A 24 3.76 -3.56 -11.28
CA ALA A 24 2.54 -4.05 -10.67
C ALA A 24 2.30 -3.38 -9.32
N PHE A 25 1.05 -3.47 -8.85
CA PHE A 25 0.68 -3.13 -7.49
C PHE A 25 0.94 -4.30 -6.55
N CYS A 26 1.35 -3.99 -5.33
CA CYS A 26 1.43 -4.95 -4.24
C CYS A 26 0.61 -4.49 -3.04
N PHE A 27 -0.21 -5.39 -2.51
CA PHE A 27 -0.82 -5.24 -1.20
C PHE A 27 -0.35 -6.37 -0.28
N ALA A 28 0.45 -6.08 0.74
CA ALA A 28 0.83 -7.06 1.77
C ALA A 28 0.04 -6.78 3.04
N GLY A 29 -1.03 -7.52 3.29
CA GLY A 29 -1.91 -7.21 4.42
C GLY A 29 -2.99 -8.24 4.63
N ALA A 30 -4.02 -7.87 5.39
CA ALA A 30 -5.16 -8.71 5.66
C ALA A 30 -6.47 -8.03 5.25
N TYR A 31 -7.42 -8.83 4.87
CA TYR A 31 -8.81 -8.42 4.75
C TYR A 31 -9.45 -8.42 6.14
N TYR A 32 -10.10 -7.31 6.52
CA TYR A 32 -10.70 -7.18 7.86
C TYR A 32 -12.19 -6.90 7.75
N VAL A 33 -13.01 -7.93 7.80
CA VAL A 33 -14.48 -7.82 7.72
C VAL A 33 -15.05 -6.83 8.74
N ARG A 34 -14.49 -6.79 9.94
CA ARG A 34 -14.94 -5.90 11.04
C ARG A 34 -14.69 -4.41 10.84
N TYR A 35 -13.93 -4.02 9.80
CA TYR A 35 -13.66 -2.61 9.47
C TYR A 35 -14.25 -2.24 8.10
N PRO A 36 -15.56 -2.05 7.98
CA PRO A 36 -16.25 -1.93 6.70
C PRO A 36 -15.78 -0.76 5.83
N GLU A 37 -15.40 0.36 6.42
CA GLU A 37 -14.85 1.49 5.65
C GLU A 37 -13.53 1.12 4.98
N ARG A 38 -12.60 0.57 5.77
CA ARG A 38 -11.32 0.12 5.27
C ARG A 38 -11.46 -0.98 4.21
N THR A 39 -12.43 -1.86 4.40
CA THR A 39 -12.73 -2.94 3.46
C THR A 39 -13.25 -2.38 2.15
N ARG A 40 -14.20 -1.45 2.16
CA ARG A 40 -14.69 -0.75 0.96
C ARG A 40 -13.57 -0.05 0.18
N ASP A 41 -12.62 0.59 0.89
CA ASP A 41 -11.49 1.25 0.24
C ASP A 41 -10.59 0.21 -0.46
N LEU A 42 -10.29 -0.92 0.22
CA LEU A 42 -9.53 -2.01 -0.37
C LEU A 42 -10.22 -2.59 -1.60
N GLU A 43 -11.51 -2.84 -1.52
CA GLU A 43 -12.31 -3.36 -2.63
C GLU A 43 -12.36 -2.40 -3.82
N SER A 44 -12.43 -1.08 -3.55
CA SER A 44 -12.32 -0.07 -4.61
C SER A 44 -10.98 -0.19 -5.33
N PHE A 45 -9.89 -0.40 -4.59
CA PHE A 45 -8.56 -0.56 -5.18
C PHE A 45 -8.44 -1.86 -5.97
N VAL A 46 -8.90 -2.99 -5.40
CA VAL A 46 -8.82 -4.30 -6.06
C VAL A 46 -9.64 -4.35 -7.35
N ARG A 47 -10.77 -3.62 -7.43
CA ARG A 47 -11.58 -3.56 -8.65
C ARG A 47 -11.00 -2.66 -9.74
N GLU A 48 -10.43 -1.53 -9.36
CA GLU A 48 -10.09 -0.46 -10.32
C GLU A 48 -8.62 -0.49 -10.77
N LEU A 49 -7.70 -0.82 -9.87
CA LEU A 49 -6.27 -0.74 -10.18
C LEU A 49 -5.80 -1.79 -11.20
N PRO A 50 -6.36 -3.02 -11.25
CA PRO A 50 -5.96 -4.02 -12.25
C PRO A 50 -6.18 -3.59 -13.71
N ALA A 51 -7.06 -2.61 -13.96
CA ALA A 51 -7.24 -2.04 -15.29
C ALA A 51 -6.03 -1.22 -15.78
N TYR A 52 -5.15 -0.82 -14.85
CA TYR A 52 -3.95 -0.03 -15.16
C TYR A 52 -2.68 -0.90 -15.11
N ARG A 53 -2.46 -1.63 -14.01
CA ARG A 53 -1.33 -2.56 -13.85
C ARG A 53 -1.77 -3.77 -13.03
N PRO A 54 -1.14 -4.95 -13.20
CA PRO A 54 -1.46 -6.12 -12.39
C PRO A 54 -1.42 -5.81 -10.90
N LEU A 55 -2.26 -6.48 -10.11
CA LEU A 55 -2.29 -6.41 -8.66
C LEU A 55 -1.97 -7.77 -8.08
N GLU A 56 -1.01 -7.82 -7.14
CA GLU A 56 -0.67 -9.01 -6.37
C GLU A 56 -0.91 -8.74 -4.88
N ILE A 57 -1.55 -9.71 -4.22
CA ILE A 57 -1.90 -9.64 -2.80
C ILE A 57 -1.15 -10.73 -2.04
N TYR A 58 -0.32 -10.32 -1.07
CA TYR A 58 0.19 -11.22 -0.04
C TYR A 58 -0.75 -11.14 1.16
N ASP A 59 -1.62 -12.16 1.28
CA ASP A 59 -2.57 -12.23 2.38
C ASP A 59 -1.88 -12.76 3.64
N ARG A 60 -1.88 -11.94 4.70
CA ARG A 60 -1.31 -12.31 6.02
C ARG A 60 -1.98 -13.57 6.62
N ASN A 61 -3.23 -13.81 6.26
CA ASN A 61 -4.03 -14.92 6.79
C ASN A 61 -4.22 -16.05 5.76
N TYR A 62 -3.44 -16.07 4.70
CA TYR A 62 -3.49 -17.12 3.68
C TYR A 62 -3.43 -18.51 4.32
N GLY A 63 -4.37 -19.36 3.95
CA GLY A 63 -4.50 -20.73 4.49
C GLY A 63 -5.10 -20.85 5.89
N LYS A 64 -5.42 -19.73 6.55
CA LYS A 64 -6.17 -19.73 7.82
C LYS A 64 -7.65 -19.58 7.51
N ASN A 65 -8.43 -20.60 7.60
CA ASN A 65 -9.86 -20.58 7.31
C ASN A 65 -10.67 -19.77 8.35
N ASP A 66 -10.34 -18.49 8.54
CA ASP A 66 -11.02 -17.58 9.46
C ASP A 66 -11.89 -16.59 8.66
N PRO A 67 -13.23 -16.69 8.76
CA PRO A 67 -14.15 -15.87 7.99
C PRO A 67 -14.00 -14.35 8.26
N ASN A 68 -13.41 -13.96 9.40
CA ASN A 68 -13.16 -12.54 9.72
C ASN A 68 -12.05 -11.89 8.87
N TYR A 69 -11.25 -12.71 8.19
CA TYR A 69 -10.08 -12.28 7.41
C TYR A 69 -10.06 -12.82 5.98
N GLN A 70 -11.09 -13.55 5.58
CA GLN A 70 -11.14 -14.20 4.28
C GLN A 70 -11.48 -13.18 3.19
N PHE A 71 -10.63 -13.11 2.17
CA PHE A 71 -10.92 -12.34 0.97
C PHE A 71 -12.11 -12.96 0.21
N PRO A 72 -13.03 -12.14 -0.33
CA PRO A 72 -14.05 -12.59 -1.27
C PRO A 72 -13.49 -13.43 -2.43
N VAL A 73 -14.32 -14.34 -2.94
CA VAL A 73 -13.90 -15.29 -3.99
C VAL A 73 -13.43 -14.56 -5.26
N GLU A 74 -14.06 -13.46 -5.61
CA GLU A 74 -13.70 -12.64 -6.77
C GLU A 74 -12.29 -12.05 -6.69
N TYR A 75 -11.69 -11.95 -5.50
CA TYR A 75 -10.34 -11.40 -5.32
C TYR A 75 -9.25 -12.48 -5.22
N GLN A 76 -9.64 -13.76 -5.17
CA GLN A 76 -8.70 -14.88 -5.11
C GLN A 76 -7.68 -14.89 -6.26
N PRO A 77 -8.01 -14.50 -7.51
CA PRO A 77 -7.04 -14.45 -8.61
C PRO A 77 -5.86 -13.49 -8.36
N HIS A 78 -6.01 -12.54 -7.46
CA HIS A 78 -4.93 -11.59 -7.09
C HIS A 78 -4.05 -12.09 -5.96
N ILE A 79 -4.46 -13.15 -5.23
CA ILE A 79 -3.72 -13.63 -4.06
C ILE A 79 -2.58 -14.54 -4.50
N VAL A 80 -1.35 -14.11 -4.22
CA VAL A 80 -0.12 -14.84 -4.58
C VAL A 80 0.46 -15.63 -3.40
N GLY A 81 -0.20 -15.60 -2.25
CA GLY A 81 0.20 -16.32 -1.04
C GLY A 81 0.38 -15.42 0.17
N THR A 82 1.31 -15.77 1.04
CA THR A 82 1.71 -14.99 2.22
C THR A 82 3.21 -14.79 2.26
N LEU A 83 3.69 -13.79 3.03
CA LEU A 83 5.11 -13.58 3.29
C LEU A 83 5.37 -13.65 4.79
N PRO A 84 6.42 -14.36 5.22
CA PRO A 84 6.91 -14.25 6.59
C PRO A 84 7.49 -12.84 6.80
N PHE A 85 7.55 -12.41 8.05
CA PHE A 85 8.06 -11.08 8.40
C PHE A 85 9.48 -10.84 7.87
N THR A 86 10.32 -11.88 7.85
CA THR A 86 11.71 -11.83 7.36
C THR A 86 11.84 -11.60 5.86
N GLU A 87 10.75 -11.76 5.10
CA GLU A 87 10.70 -11.59 3.65
C GLU A 87 9.77 -10.47 3.20
N ILE A 88 9.28 -9.65 4.14
CA ILE A 88 8.35 -8.56 3.82
C ILE A 88 8.92 -7.52 2.86
N ASP A 89 10.25 -7.41 2.80
CA ASP A 89 10.95 -6.55 1.87
C ASP A 89 10.71 -6.93 0.39
N LYS A 90 10.34 -8.18 0.09
CA LYS A 90 9.90 -8.60 -1.25
C LYS A 90 8.64 -7.83 -1.69
N ALA A 91 7.68 -7.66 -0.77
CA ALA A 91 6.48 -6.89 -1.05
C ALA A 91 6.76 -5.38 -1.18
N TYR A 92 7.74 -4.87 -0.43
CA TYR A 92 8.02 -3.43 -0.40
C TYR A 92 8.98 -3.00 -1.51
N LYS A 93 9.95 -3.84 -1.87
CA LYS A 93 10.99 -3.51 -2.85
C LYS A 93 10.82 -4.20 -4.21
N GLY A 94 10.00 -5.25 -4.26
CA GLY A 94 9.81 -6.06 -5.47
C GLY A 94 8.75 -5.51 -6.44
N TYR A 95 8.12 -4.37 -6.12
CA TYR A 95 7.02 -3.79 -6.90
C TYR A 95 7.23 -2.29 -7.11
N ARG A 96 6.70 -1.78 -8.22
CA ARG A 96 6.73 -0.35 -8.50
C ARG A 96 5.75 0.42 -7.63
N TYR A 97 4.60 -0.17 -7.33
CA TYR A 97 3.52 0.44 -6.56
C TYR A 97 3.17 -0.42 -5.34
N ALA A 98 2.99 0.18 -4.19
CA ALA A 98 2.55 -0.52 -3.00
C ALA A 98 1.35 0.17 -2.34
N ILE A 99 0.40 -0.65 -1.88
CA ILE A 99 -0.85 -0.19 -1.28
C ILE A 99 -0.73 -0.22 0.24
N ASN A 100 -0.97 0.92 0.85
CA ASN A 100 -1.20 1.10 2.27
C ASN A 100 -2.68 1.29 2.56
N LEU A 101 -3.17 0.77 3.69
CA LEU A 101 -4.54 1.00 4.17
C LEU A 101 -4.53 1.39 5.63
N ASN A 102 -5.22 2.48 5.93
CA ASN A 102 -5.45 2.98 7.26
C ASN A 102 -6.86 2.59 7.73
N SER A 103 -6.96 2.10 8.97
CA SER A 103 -8.27 1.85 9.61
C SER A 103 -8.80 3.10 10.30
N ILE A 104 -7.94 4.05 10.64
CA ILE A 104 -8.29 5.32 11.27
C ILE A 104 -7.91 6.44 10.32
N LYS A 105 -8.92 7.20 9.85
CA LYS A 105 -8.75 8.21 8.80
C LYS A 105 -8.59 9.63 9.33
N GLN A 106 -9.27 9.99 10.42
CA GLN A 106 -9.39 11.37 10.89
C GLN A 106 -8.31 11.80 11.90
N SER A 107 -7.55 10.86 12.45
CA SER A 107 -6.45 11.20 13.35
C SER A 107 -5.33 11.94 12.60
N GLN A 108 -4.79 12.99 13.23
CA GLN A 108 -3.63 13.72 12.69
C GLN A 108 -2.32 12.95 12.86
N THR A 109 -2.28 12.01 13.82
CA THR A 109 -1.04 11.37 14.27
C THR A 109 -1.08 9.84 14.18
N MET A 110 -2.27 9.24 14.04
CA MET A 110 -2.45 7.79 14.01
C MET A 110 -2.78 7.33 12.58
N PHE A 111 -1.83 6.62 11.99
CA PHE A 111 -1.97 5.97 10.67
C PHE A 111 -1.05 4.74 10.62
N ALA A 112 -1.15 3.96 9.56
CA ALA A 112 -0.38 2.72 9.44
C ALA A 112 1.13 3.00 9.33
N ARG A 113 1.94 2.34 10.17
CA ARG A 113 3.40 2.38 10.13
C ARG A 113 3.97 2.05 8.76
N ARG A 114 3.28 1.22 7.99
CA ARG A 114 3.69 0.80 6.64
C ARG A 114 4.01 1.97 5.70
N VAL A 115 3.41 3.13 5.86
CA VAL A 115 3.74 4.31 5.05
C VAL A 115 5.23 4.64 5.15
N TYR A 116 5.79 4.65 6.37
CA TYR A 116 7.23 4.88 6.58
C TYR A 116 8.08 3.77 5.95
N GLU A 117 7.62 2.52 6.07
CA GLU A 117 8.34 1.35 5.55
C GLU A 117 8.41 1.37 4.02
N LEU A 118 7.32 1.76 3.35
CA LEU A 118 7.23 1.86 1.90
C LEU A 118 8.04 3.04 1.35
N LEU A 119 7.89 4.22 1.94
CA LEU A 119 8.67 5.40 1.55
C LEU A 119 10.16 5.17 1.78
N GLY A 120 10.55 4.63 2.93
CA GLY A 120 11.94 4.25 3.22
C GLY A 120 12.49 3.20 2.25
N SER A 121 11.64 2.36 1.67
CA SER A 121 12.00 1.40 0.63
C SER A 121 11.99 1.98 -0.80
N ASN A 122 11.82 3.30 -0.94
CA ASN A 122 11.71 4.00 -2.21
C ASN A 122 10.66 3.37 -3.14
N THR A 123 9.47 3.09 -2.61
CA THR A 123 8.37 2.48 -3.36
C THR A 123 7.20 3.46 -3.44
N LEU A 124 6.69 3.69 -4.66
CA LEU A 124 5.55 4.58 -4.85
C LEU A 124 4.36 4.09 -4.05
N THR A 125 3.97 4.89 -3.06
CA THR A 125 2.99 4.51 -2.05
C THR A 125 1.62 5.07 -2.39
N ILE A 126 0.64 4.18 -2.45
CA ILE A 126 -0.77 4.48 -2.62
C ILE A 126 -1.47 4.21 -1.31
N SER A 127 -2.37 5.09 -0.89
CA SER A 127 -3.08 4.92 0.37
C SER A 127 -4.55 5.36 0.25
N ASN A 128 -5.44 4.71 1.00
CA ASN A 128 -6.71 5.33 1.29
C ASN A 128 -6.50 6.61 2.09
N TYR A 129 -7.48 7.50 2.08
CA TYR A 129 -7.38 8.77 2.78
C TYR A 129 -7.01 8.57 4.26
N SER A 130 -6.09 9.39 4.72
CA SER A 130 -5.77 9.56 6.14
C SER A 130 -5.27 10.98 6.37
N ARG A 131 -5.89 11.67 7.34
CA ARG A 131 -5.50 13.03 7.71
C ARG A 131 -4.03 13.12 8.13
N GLY A 132 -3.56 12.14 8.92
CA GLY A 132 -2.17 12.09 9.37
C GLY A 132 -1.19 11.89 8.23
N VAL A 133 -1.50 10.99 7.28
CA VAL A 133 -0.68 10.76 6.09
C VAL A 133 -0.58 12.04 5.25
N ARG A 134 -1.71 12.70 5.00
CA ARG A 134 -1.73 13.96 4.24
C ARG A 134 -0.92 15.08 4.90
N LEU A 135 -1.02 15.21 6.23
CA LEU A 135 -0.29 16.24 6.97
C LEU A 135 1.22 16.00 7.01
N MET A 136 1.64 14.72 7.12
CA MET A 136 3.07 14.41 7.27
C MET A 136 3.81 14.22 5.94
N PHE A 137 3.14 13.67 4.92
CA PHE A 137 3.80 13.25 3.68
C PHE A 137 3.30 14.01 2.44
N GLY A 138 2.21 14.76 2.56
CA GLY A 138 1.69 15.54 1.44
C GLY A 138 1.47 14.69 0.19
N ASP A 139 2.10 15.10 -0.90
CA ASP A 139 2.00 14.46 -2.21
C ASP A 139 3.03 13.34 -2.46
N LEU A 140 3.88 13.03 -1.47
CA LEU A 140 4.74 11.82 -1.52
C LEU A 140 3.92 10.53 -1.50
N VAL A 141 2.67 10.58 -1.02
CA VAL A 141 1.73 9.46 -0.99
C VAL A 141 0.52 9.81 -1.83
N VAL A 142 0.20 8.99 -2.83
CA VAL A 142 -1.02 9.16 -3.63
C VAL A 142 -2.21 8.68 -2.81
N THR A 143 -3.03 9.62 -2.32
CA THR A 143 -4.11 9.32 -1.38
C THR A 143 -5.50 9.55 -1.98
N SER A 144 -6.35 8.53 -1.98
CA SER A 144 -7.80 8.60 -2.23
C SER A 144 -8.48 7.34 -1.72
N ASP A 145 -9.77 7.41 -1.39
CA ASP A 145 -10.60 6.24 -1.09
C ASP A 145 -11.15 5.58 -2.37
N SER A 146 -10.96 6.23 -3.52
CA SER A 146 -11.41 5.76 -4.83
C SER A 146 -10.25 5.20 -5.65
N GLY A 147 -10.33 3.90 -5.99
CA GLY A 147 -9.36 3.25 -6.88
C GLY A 147 -9.33 3.91 -8.26
N ASN A 148 -10.48 4.35 -8.79
CA ASN A 148 -10.55 5.06 -10.07
C ASN A 148 -9.83 6.42 -10.02
N GLU A 149 -9.95 7.17 -8.92
CA GLU A 149 -9.20 8.42 -8.76
C GLU A 149 -7.69 8.16 -8.67
N ILE A 150 -7.26 7.15 -7.90
CA ILE A 150 -5.85 6.73 -7.83
C ILE A 150 -5.35 6.40 -9.24
N ARG A 151 -6.08 5.57 -9.99
CA ARG A 151 -5.71 5.17 -11.35
C ARG A 151 -5.48 6.40 -12.25
N ARG A 152 -6.44 7.32 -12.30
CA ARG A 152 -6.32 8.55 -13.11
C ARG A 152 -5.12 9.41 -12.72
N ARG A 153 -4.83 9.52 -11.43
CA ARG A 153 -3.65 10.27 -10.95
C ARG A 153 -2.34 9.59 -11.37
N LEU A 154 -2.29 8.26 -11.33
CA LEU A 154 -1.10 7.52 -11.76
C LEU A 154 -0.88 7.62 -13.27
N GLU A 155 -1.94 7.55 -14.08
CA GLU A 155 -1.90 7.77 -15.53
C GLU A 155 -1.34 9.18 -15.84
N GLN A 156 -1.80 10.20 -15.13
CA GLN A 156 -1.31 11.57 -15.29
C GLN A 156 0.17 11.71 -14.88
N LEU A 157 0.57 11.12 -13.75
CA LEU A 157 1.96 11.15 -13.29
C LEU A 157 2.92 10.48 -14.28
N GLU A 158 2.51 9.42 -14.97
CA GLU A 158 3.32 8.78 -16.01
C GLU A 158 3.51 9.68 -17.23
N VAL A 159 2.42 10.33 -17.67
CA VAL A 159 2.50 11.31 -18.79
C VAL A 159 3.47 12.44 -18.46
N ASP A 160 3.46 12.93 -17.22
CA ASP A 160 4.30 14.05 -16.77
C ASP A 160 5.74 13.62 -16.41
N SER A 161 6.10 12.35 -16.59
CA SER A 161 7.42 11.79 -16.21
C SER A 161 7.77 12.02 -14.73
N THR A 162 6.78 12.19 -13.85
CA THR A 162 6.98 12.52 -12.44
C THR A 162 7.02 11.29 -11.52
N VAL A 163 6.74 10.09 -12.03
CA VAL A 163 6.77 8.84 -11.25
C VAL A 163 8.13 8.61 -10.60
N ASP A 164 9.22 8.86 -11.32
CA ASP A 164 10.56 8.69 -10.78
C ASP A 164 10.92 9.77 -9.75
N ARG A 165 10.36 10.98 -9.87
CA ARG A 165 10.54 12.04 -8.87
C ARG A 165 9.89 11.68 -7.53
N LEU A 166 8.68 11.12 -7.54
CA LEU A 166 8.00 10.68 -6.31
C LEU A 166 8.73 9.51 -5.65
N ARG A 167 9.34 8.62 -6.44
CA ARG A 167 10.20 7.54 -5.92
C ARG A 167 11.43 8.06 -5.20
N VAL A 168 12.09 9.07 -5.77
CA VAL A 168 13.36 9.59 -5.24
C VAL A 168 13.13 10.49 -4.02
N ALA A 169 11.99 11.19 -3.97
CA ALA A 169 11.67 12.10 -2.88
C ALA A 169 11.20 11.39 -1.58
N GLY A 170 10.79 10.11 -1.64
CA GLY A 170 10.45 9.27 -0.48
C GLY A 170 11.66 8.62 0.14
#